data_8ba964d1602f71f429d446fc98fd13cf
#
_entry.id   8ba964d1602f71f429d446fc98fd13cf
#
_cell.length_a   1.000
_cell.length_b   1.000
_cell.length_c   1.000
_cell.angle_alpha   90.00
_cell.angle_beta   90.00
_cell.angle_gamma   90.00
#
_symmetry.space_group_name_H-M   'P 1'
#
loop_
_entity.id
_entity.type
_entity.pdbx_description
1 polymer ?
#
loop_
_entity_poly.entity_id
_entity_poly.type
_entity_poly.pdbx_seq_one_letter_code
_entity_poly.pdbx_strand_id
1 'polypeptide(L)'
;MNILNTLAPVGAPNGSAVALGYFDGVHLGHRRVLGAAVEYAAAHGLTPAAFTFSLPGGQSLKGGRILSAGQKHARVAALGITAYMEPPFESFRSLSPEDFVNKILVECFAAKAVFCGDNFTFGAYAVGNVDRLKELCAPLGIAVTIVDMAQYGCLLYTSPS
;
A
#
# COMPACT_ATOMS: atom_id res chain seq x y z
N MET A 1 2.75 4.46 15.26
CA MET A 1 2.91 4.42 13.81
C MET A 1 3.37 5.78 13.32
N ASN A 2 4.41 5.80 12.52
CA ASN A 2 4.93 7.04 11.96
C ASN A 2 4.15 7.38 10.69
N ILE A 3 3.50 8.55 10.66
CA ILE A 3 2.62 8.93 9.56
C ILE A 3 3.27 10.06 8.77
N LEU A 4 3.43 9.83 7.46
CA LEU A 4 3.98 10.82 6.54
C LEU A 4 2.89 11.24 5.56
N ASN A 5 2.68 12.53 5.41
CA ASN A 5 1.68 13.05 4.48
C ASN A 5 2.31 13.59 3.20
N THR A 6 3.55 13.25 2.96
CA THR A 6 4.29 13.69 1.79
C THR A 6 5.30 12.62 1.42
N LEU A 7 5.82 12.68 0.20
CA LEU A 7 6.84 11.75 -0.25
C LEU A 7 8.15 12.08 0.44
N ALA A 8 8.60 11.19 1.31
CA ALA A 8 9.83 11.37 2.07
C ALA A 8 10.30 10.01 2.57
N PRO A 9 11.59 9.86 2.87
CA PRO A 9 12.09 8.59 3.39
C PRO A 9 11.44 8.24 4.72
N VAL A 10 11.03 6.97 4.85
CA VAL A 10 10.35 6.53 6.08
C VAL A 10 11.31 6.10 7.18
N GLY A 11 12.61 6.03 6.90
CA GLY A 11 13.58 5.65 7.91
C GLY A 11 13.59 4.16 8.21
N ALA A 12 13.72 3.34 7.19
CA ALA A 12 13.76 1.88 7.33
C ALA A 12 15.20 1.39 7.14
N PRO A 13 16.02 1.32 8.21
CA PRO A 13 17.45 1.05 8.05
C PRO A 13 17.74 -0.33 7.44
N ASN A 14 16.90 -1.31 7.68
CA ASN A 14 17.08 -2.64 7.10
C ASN A 14 16.19 -2.87 5.90
N GLY A 15 15.50 -1.83 5.44
CA GLY A 15 14.52 -1.96 4.38
C GLY A 15 13.12 -2.18 4.94
N SER A 16 12.14 -2.27 4.05
CA SER A 16 10.76 -2.39 4.45
C SER A 16 10.00 -3.42 3.64
N ALA A 17 8.91 -3.92 4.22
CA ALA A 17 7.89 -4.68 3.52
C ALA A 17 6.70 -3.74 3.40
N VAL A 18 6.29 -3.41 2.17
CA VAL A 18 5.35 -2.33 1.91
C VAL A 18 4.04 -2.87 1.36
N ALA A 19 2.94 -2.51 1.99
CA ALA A 19 1.60 -2.78 1.47
C ALA A 19 1.17 -1.58 0.63
N LEU A 20 0.78 -1.84 -0.61
CA LEU A 20 0.35 -0.80 -1.54
C LEU A 20 -1.15 -0.89 -1.77
N GLY A 21 -1.84 0.22 -1.76
CA GLY A 21 -3.25 0.23 -2.08
C GLY A 21 -3.93 1.50 -1.63
N TYR A 22 -5.21 1.61 -1.98
CA TYR A 22 -6.07 2.67 -1.48
C TYR A 22 -6.93 2.05 -0.38
N PHE A 23 -6.51 2.24 0.85
CA PHE A 23 -7.09 1.54 1.99
C PHE A 23 -8.29 2.29 2.58
N ASP A 24 -9.22 2.66 1.74
CA ASP A 24 -10.43 3.33 2.16
C ASP A 24 -11.35 2.32 2.83
N GLY A 25 -11.60 2.49 4.11
CA GLY A 25 -12.45 1.58 4.86
C GLY A 25 -11.77 0.34 5.40
N VAL A 26 -10.57 0.03 4.96
CA VAL A 26 -9.79 -1.13 5.43
C VAL A 26 -10.62 -2.41 5.38
N HIS A 27 -11.02 -2.81 4.16
CA HIS A 27 -11.80 -4.03 3.93
C HIS A 27 -10.99 -5.29 4.23
N LEU A 28 -11.68 -6.42 4.23
CA LEU A 28 -11.05 -7.72 4.51
C LEU A 28 -9.84 -7.99 3.61
N GLY A 29 -9.98 -7.70 2.31
CA GLY A 29 -8.86 -7.85 1.38
C GLY A 29 -7.69 -6.93 1.74
N HIS A 30 -7.99 -5.70 2.15
CA HIS A 30 -6.96 -4.76 2.57
C HIS A 30 -6.24 -5.26 3.82
N ARG A 31 -6.97 -5.84 4.75
CA ARG A 31 -6.35 -6.44 5.94
C ARG A 31 -5.40 -7.56 5.56
N ARG A 32 -5.75 -8.33 4.55
CA ARG A 32 -4.89 -9.42 4.09
C ARG A 32 -3.59 -8.88 3.51
N VAL A 33 -3.68 -7.82 2.70
CA VAL A 33 -2.50 -7.18 2.12
C VAL A 33 -1.62 -6.60 3.23
N LEU A 34 -2.22 -5.85 4.15
CA LEU A 34 -1.48 -5.23 5.25
C LEU A 34 -0.87 -6.29 6.16
N GLY A 35 -1.63 -7.32 6.50
CA GLY A 35 -1.16 -8.39 7.37
C GLY A 35 -0.02 -9.18 6.74
N ALA A 36 -0.07 -9.41 5.43
CA ALA A 36 1.01 -10.12 4.76
C ALA A 36 2.32 -9.33 4.83
N ALA A 37 2.24 -8.01 4.68
CA ALA A 37 3.42 -7.16 4.79
C ALA A 37 3.99 -7.20 6.21
N VAL A 38 3.12 -7.17 7.22
CA VAL A 38 3.55 -7.22 8.62
C VAL A 38 4.22 -8.55 8.93
N GLU A 39 3.63 -9.65 8.49
CA GLU A 39 4.19 -10.99 8.74
C GLU A 39 5.54 -11.16 8.08
N TYR A 40 5.66 -10.70 6.85
CA TYR A 40 6.93 -10.78 6.13
C TYR A 40 7.99 -9.95 6.81
N ALA A 41 7.62 -8.73 7.22
CA ALA A 41 8.55 -7.84 7.91
C ALA A 41 9.06 -8.47 9.20
N ALA A 42 8.17 -9.08 9.98
CA ALA A 42 8.57 -9.73 11.22
C ALA A 42 9.52 -10.89 10.97
N ALA A 43 9.26 -11.67 9.92
CA ALA A 43 10.09 -12.82 9.61
C ALA A 43 11.47 -12.44 9.08
N HIS A 44 11.62 -11.26 8.50
CA HIS A 44 12.85 -10.84 7.84
C HIS A 44 13.54 -9.65 8.49
N GLY A 45 13.03 -9.18 9.61
CA GLY A 45 13.63 -8.04 10.31
C GLY A 45 13.47 -6.73 9.57
N LEU A 46 12.38 -6.56 8.84
CA LEU A 46 12.11 -5.36 8.06
C LEU A 46 11.08 -4.47 8.77
N THR A 47 10.97 -3.23 8.29
CA THR A 47 9.94 -2.32 8.77
C THR A 47 8.63 -2.59 8.05
N PRO A 48 7.54 -2.90 8.78
CA PRO A 48 6.24 -3.07 8.14
C PRO A 48 5.67 -1.70 7.77
N ALA A 49 5.39 -1.49 6.49
CA ALA A 49 5.01 -0.20 5.97
C ALA A 49 3.79 -0.28 5.08
N ALA A 50 3.11 0.86 4.92
CA ALA A 50 1.96 0.95 4.04
C ALA A 50 2.04 2.25 3.25
N PHE A 51 1.66 2.17 1.97
CA PHE A 51 1.54 3.32 1.09
C PHE A 51 0.11 3.40 0.58
N THR A 52 -0.50 4.56 0.77
CA THR A 52 -1.80 4.86 0.22
C THR A 52 -1.79 6.32 -0.22
N PHE A 53 -2.94 6.88 -0.55
CA PHE A 53 -2.99 8.29 -0.94
C PHE A 53 -4.32 8.89 -0.51
N SER A 54 -4.35 10.22 -0.43
CA SER A 54 -5.57 10.95 -0.14
C SER A 54 -6.09 11.60 -1.41
N LEU A 55 -7.40 11.59 -1.58
CA LEU A 55 -8.05 12.22 -2.72
C LEU A 55 -8.32 13.69 -2.43
N PRO A 56 -8.43 14.51 -3.48
CA PRO A 56 -8.79 15.91 -3.30
C PRO A 56 -10.07 16.03 -2.49
N GLY A 57 -10.07 16.96 -1.55
CA GLY A 57 -11.22 17.15 -0.68
C GLY A 57 -11.29 16.20 0.48
N GLY A 58 -10.39 15.21 0.54
CA GLY A 58 -10.38 14.27 1.65
C GLY A 58 -11.59 13.38 1.72
N GLN A 59 -12.27 13.16 0.59
CA GLN A 59 -13.50 12.39 0.58
C GLN A 59 -13.30 11.03 -0.06
N SER A 60 -14.09 10.07 0.41
CA SER A 60 -14.12 8.76 -0.19
C SER A 60 -14.85 8.82 -1.53
N LEU A 61 -14.41 7.99 -2.46
CA LEU A 61 -15.10 7.85 -3.73
C LEU A 61 -16.45 7.17 -3.58
N LYS A 62 -16.61 6.42 -2.49
CA LYS A 62 -17.84 5.71 -2.32
C LYS A 62 -18.71 6.45 -1.38
N GLY A 63 -19.71 7.03 -1.73
CA GLY A 63 -20.59 7.71 -0.81
C GLY A 63 -20.85 6.83 0.40
N GLY A 64 -21.39 7.32 1.43
CA GLY A 64 -21.75 6.57 2.57
C GLY A 64 -20.71 6.57 3.64
N ARG A 65 -20.13 5.40 3.99
CA ARG A 65 -19.33 5.33 5.13
C ARG A 65 -17.93 5.68 4.86
N ILE A 66 -17.45 6.74 5.41
CA ILE A 66 -16.09 7.22 5.30
C ILE A 66 -15.47 7.19 6.67
N LEU A 67 -14.33 6.50 6.80
CA LEU A 67 -13.59 6.55 8.03
C LEU A 67 -12.87 7.88 8.13
N SER A 68 -12.81 8.46 9.31
CA SER A 68 -11.95 9.62 9.54
C SER A 68 -10.50 9.17 9.37
N ALA A 69 -9.62 10.12 9.13
CA ALA A 69 -8.19 9.82 9.02
C ALA A 69 -7.70 9.11 10.27
N GLY A 70 -8.12 9.58 11.45
CA GLY A 70 -7.71 8.96 12.70
C GLY A 70 -8.18 7.52 12.83
N GLN A 71 -9.41 7.23 12.40
CA GLN A 71 -9.92 5.87 12.45
C GLN A 71 -9.17 4.94 11.51
N LYS A 72 -8.87 5.41 10.30
CA LYS A 72 -8.11 4.63 9.33
C LYS A 72 -6.71 4.35 9.86
N HIS A 73 -6.04 5.38 10.39
CA HIS A 73 -4.70 5.22 10.95
C HIS A 73 -4.70 4.23 12.11
N ALA A 74 -5.70 4.30 12.96
CA ALA A 74 -5.80 3.38 14.09
C ALA A 74 -5.96 1.94 13.64
N ARG A 75 -6.78 1.70 12.64
CA ARG A 75 -6.99 0.35 12.13
C ARG A 75 -5.75 -0.22 11.47
N VAL A 76 -5.04 0.61 10.69
CA VAL A 76 -3.80 0.18 10.06
C VAL A 76 -2.73 -0.09 11.10
N ALA A 77 -2.60 0.78 12.09
CA ALA A 77 -1.63 0.59 13.17
C ALA A 77 -1.91 -0.67 13.98
N ALA A 78 -3.19 -0.98 14.19
CA ALA A 78 -3.58 -2.17 14.94
C ALA A 78 -3.15 -3.46 14.26
N LEU A 79 -2.94 -3.44 12.95
CA LEU A 79 -2.46 -4.60 12.21
C LEU A 79 -0.95 -4.77 12.31
N GLY A 80 -0.24 -3.80 12.84
CA GLY A 80 1.20 -3.90 13.04
C GLY A 80 2.04 -3.00 12.14
N ILE A 81 1.43 -2.17 11.32
CA ILE A 81 2.16 -1.25 10.45
C ILE A 81 2.80 -0.15 11.31
N THR A 82 4.08 0.11 11.09
CA THR A 82 4.80 1.13 11.86
C THR A 82 5.21 2.33 11.02
N ALA A 83 5.23 2.22 9.70
CA ALA A 83 5.51 3.34 8.82
C ALA A 83 4.36 3.46 7.82
N TYR A 84 3.74 4.64 7.76
CA TYR A 84 2.54 4.86 6.96
C TYR A 84 2.74 6.14 6.15
N MET A 85 2.58 6.04 4.84
CA MET A 85 2.71 7.20 3.96
C MET A 85 1.41 7.40 3.18
N GLU A 86 0.87 8.61 3.29
CA GLU A 86 -0.39 8.95 2.63
C GLU A 86 -0.26 10.34 2.01
N PRO A 87 0.49 10.47 0.89
CA PRO A 87 0.64 11.77 0.24
C PRO A 87 -0.63 12.11 -0.55
N PRO A 88 -0.83 13.39 -0.87
CA PRO A 88 -1.92 13.75 -1.78
C PRO A 88 -1.68 13.09 -3.14
N PHE A 89 -2.76 12.68 -3.80
CA PHE A 89 -2.65 12.00 -5.09
C PHE A 89 -1.89 12.85 -6.11
N GLU A 90 -2.06 14.17 -6.07
CA GLU A 90 -1.39 15.08 -6.98
C GLU A 90 0.13 15.00 -6.89
N SER A 91 0.67 14.58 -5.75
CA SER A 91 2.12 14.51 -5.54
C SER A 91 2.80 13.48 -6.43
N PHE A 92 2.08 12.46 -6.85
CA PHE A 92 2.70 11.37 -7.59
C PHE A 92 1.89 10.87 -8.79
N ARG A 93 0.76 11.50 -9.07
CA ARG A 93 -0.13 11.02 -10.14
C ARG A 93 0.51 11.07 -11.53
N SER A 94 1.50 11.93 -11.71
CA SER A 94 2.16 12.07 -13.00
C SER A 94 3.41 11.21 -13.14
N LEU A 95 3.78 10.45 -12.12
CA LEU A 95 4.95 9.60 -12.18
C LEU A 95 4.69 8.42 -13.10
N SER A 96 5.67 8.11 -13.97
CA SER A 96 5.60 6.88 -14.76
C SER A 96 5.69 5.68 -13.82
N PRO A 97 5.31 4.48 -14.28
CA PRO A 97 5.49 3.29 -13.45
C PRO A 97 6.93 3.12 -12.97
N GLU A 98 7.91 3.39 -13.83
CA GLU A 98 9.32 3.30 -13.47
C GLU A 98 9.66 4.30 -12.37
N ASP A 99 9.21 5.53 -12.50
CA ASP A 99 9.49 6.56 -11.50
C ASP A 99 8.79 6.27 -10.19
N PHE A 100 7.58 5.73 -10.23
CA PHE A 100 6.86 5.32 -9.04
C PHE A 100 7.70 4.31 -8.24
N VAL A 101 8.19 3.28 -8.91
CA VAL A 101 9.01 2.26 -8.25
C VAL A 101 10.30 2.88 -7.71
N ASN A 102 11.02 3.62 -8.54
CA ASN A 102 12.32 4.15 -8.14
C ASN A 102 12.21 5.22 -7.05
N LYS A 103 11.24 6.12 -7.16
CA LYS A 103 11.14 7.22 -6.19
C LYS A 103 10.44 6.82 -4.91
N ILE A 104 9.39 6.03 -5.01
CA ILE A 104 8.60 5.68 -3.84
C ILE A 104 9.10 4.41 -3.19
N LEU A 105 9.16 3.32 -3.93
CA LEU A 105 9.53 2.05 -3.32
C LEU A 105 11.01 1.99 -2.94
N VAL A 106 11.88 2.51 -3.78
CA VAL A 106 13.32 2.45 -3.52
C VAL A 106 13.76 3.59 -2.61
N GLU A 107 13.51 4.83 -3.02
CA GLU A 107 14.03 5.98 -2.29
C GLU A 107 13.32 6.26 -0.98
N CYS A 108 11.98 6.17 -0.98
CA CYS A 108 11.22 6.48 0.23
C CYS A 108 11.15 5.32 1.19
N PHE A 109 10.87 4.12 0.70
CA PHE A 109 10.63 2.97 1.55
C PHE A 109 11.83 2.04 1.70
N ALA A 110 12.81 2.12 0.82
CA ALA A 110 13.89 1.14 0.78
C ALA A 110 13.29 -0.27 0.75
N ALA A 111 12.30 -0.49 -0.10
CA ALA A 111 11.49 -1.70 -0.09
C ALA A 111 12.31 -2.93 -0.44
N LYS A 112 12.10 -3.99 0.32
CA LYS A 112 12.64 -5.31 0.01
C LYS A 112 11.54 -6.25 -0.45
N ALA A 113 10.30 -5.95 -0.09
CA ALA A 113 9.14 -6.72 -0.49
C ALA A 113 7.95 -5.78 -0.60
N VAL A 114 7.05 -6.11 -1.54
CA VAL A 114 5.86 -5.30 -1.82
C VAL A 114 4.65 -6.22 -1.86
N PHE A 115 3.55 -5.79 -1.30
CA PHE A 115 2.32 -6.55 -1.20
C PHE A 115 1.17 -5.69 -1.70
N CYS A 116 0.37 -6.21 -2.62
CA CYS A 116 -0.76 -5.46 -3.16
C CYS A 116 -1.85 -6.42 -3.64
N GLY A 117 -3.04 -5.90 -3.87
CA GLY A 117 -4.11 -6.68 -4.47
C GLY A 117 -3.89 -6.85 -5.96
N ASP A 118 -4.54 -7.85 -6.54
CA ASP A 118 -4.41 -8.16 -7.95
C ASP A 118 -5.03 -7.08 -8.85
N ASN A 119 -5.85 -6.20 -8.27
CA ASN A 119 -6.44 -5.10 -8.99
C ASN A 119 -5.68 -3.78 -8.84
N PHE A 120 -4.51 -3.81 -8.24
CA PHE A 120 -3.73 -2.61 -8.01
C PHE A 120 -3.20 -2.03 -9.31
N THR A 121 -3.34 -0.72 -9.49
CA THR A 121 -2.78 0.01 -10.61
C THR A 121 -1.99 1.21 -10.10
N PHE A 122 -1.01 1.64 -10.86
CA PHE A 122 -0.14 2.73 -10.44
C PHE A 122 0.46 3.41 -11.67
N GLY A 123 1.14 4.54 -11.41
CA GLY A 123 1.75 5.32 -12.47
C GLY A 123 0.76 6.24 -13.14
N ALA A 124 1.26 7.09 -14.05
CA ALA A 124 0.43 8.07 -14.73
C ALA A 124 -0.68 7.38 -15.50
N TYR A 125 -1.92 7.86 -15.34
CA TYR A 125 -3.10 7.31 -16.00
C TYR A 125 -3.33 5.84 -15.69
N ALA A 126 -2.82 5.36 -14.57
CA ALA A 126 -2.96 3.96 -14.13
C ALA A 126 -2.49 2.97 -15.20
N VAL A 127 -1.43 3.31 -15.93
CA VAL A 127 -0.90 2.43 -16.98
C VAL A 127 -0.11 1.26 -16.41
N GLY A 128 0.34 1.34 -15.15
CA GLY A 128 1.03 0.23 -14.51
C GLY A 128 0.02 -0.69 -13.84
N ASN A 129 0.28 -1.99 -13.92
CA ASN A 129 -0.52 -2.99 -13.24
C ASN A 129 0.41 -3.92 -12.48
N VAL A 130 -0.14 -4.98 -11.88
CA VAL A 130 0.67 -5.89 -11.06
C VAL A 130 1.76 -6.58 -11.86
N ASP A 131 1.52 -6.90 -13.13
CA ASP A 131 2.54 -7.51 -13.96
C ASP A 131 3.69 -6.54 -14.21
N ARG A 132 3.37 -5.27 -14.47
CA ARG A 132 4.39 -4.25 -14.65
C ARG A 132 5.18 -4.03 -13.38
N LEU A 133 4.49 -4.07 -12.24
CA LEU A 133 5.14 -3.94 -10.95
C LEU A 133 6.18 -5.04 -10.75
N LYS A 134 5.82 -6.29 -11.07
CA LYS A 134 6.76 -7.41 -10.98
C LYS A 134 7.95 -7.21 -11.89
N GLU A 135 7.71 -6.76 -13.13
CA GLU A 135 8.80 -6.52 -14.07
C GLU A 135 9.78 -5.48 -13.57
N LEU A 136 9.26 -4.40 -13.00
CA LEU A 136 10.10 -3.31 -12.53
C LEU A 136 10.83 -3.64 -11.24
N CYS A 137 10.23 -4.45 -10.39
CA CYS A 137 10.82 -4.81 -9.11
C CYS A 137 11.85 -5.92 -9.21
N ALA A 138 11.72 -6.81 -10.19
CA ALA A 138 12.61 -7.96 -10.32
C ALA A 138 14.10 -7.59 -10.37
N PRO A 139 14.52 -6.65 -11.24
CA PRO A 139 15.94 -6.30 -11.31
C PRO A 139 16.45 -5.58 -10.06
N LEU A 140 15.54 -5.07 -9.25
CA LEU A 140 15.90 -4.37 -8.01
C LEU A 140 15.96 -5.30 -6.81
N GLY A 141 15.65 -6.57 -7.00
CA GLY A 141 15.66 -7.53 -5.91
C GLY A 141 14.48 -7.38 -4.96
N ILE A 142 13.41 -6.73 -5.40
CA ILE A 142 12.22 -6.52 -4.58
C ILE A 142 11.24 -7.65 -4.85
N ALA A 143 10.86 -8.39 -3.81
CA ALA A 143 9.86 -9.45 -3.93
C ALA A 143 8.47 -8.83 -4.04
N VAL A 144 7.64 -9.33 -4.96
CA VAL A 144 6.28 -8.83 -5.12
C VAL A 144 5.30 -9.96 -4.87
N THR A 145 4.37 -9.74 -3.94
CA THR A 145 3.32 -10.69 -3.61
C THR A 145 1.97 -10.09 -3.95
N ILE A 146 1.18 -10.82 -4.74
CA ILE A 146 -0.12 -10.36 -5.20
C ILE A 146 -1.19 -11.12 -4.42
N VAL A 147 -2.11 -10.39 -3.79
CA VAL A 147 -3.22 -10.97 -3.04
C VAL A 147 -4.46 -10.99 -3.93
N ASP A 148 -5.15 -12.13 -3.96
CA ASP A 148 -6.38 -12.27 -4.74
C ASP A 148 -7.52 -11.53 -4.04
N MET A 149 -7.77 -10.31 -4.45
CA MET A 149 -8.78 -9.46 -3.82
C MET A 149 -10.20 -9.90 -4.13
N ALA A 150 -10.41 -10.56 -5.27
CA ALA A 150 -11.74 -11.01 -5.63
C ALA A 150 -12.28 -12.02 -4.61
N GLN A 151 -11.42 -12.90 -4.11
CA GLN A 151 -11.83 -13.88 -3.12
C GLN A 151 -12.31 -13.20 -1.85
N TYR A 152 -11.58 -12.20 -1.39
CA TYR A 152 -11.93 -11.49 -0.16
C TYR A 152 -13.11 -10.56 -0.36
N GLY A 153 -13.24 -9.99 -1.55
CA GLY A 153 -14.40 -9.17 -1.87
C GLY A 153 -15.70 -9.97 -1.85
N CYS A 154 -15.68 -11.17 -2.38
CA CYS A 154 -16.85 -12.03 -2.36
C CYS A 154 -17.26 -12.38 -0.93
N LEU A 155 -16.31 -12.62 -0.06
CA LEU A 155 -16.63 -12.93 1.33
C LEU A 155 -17.32 -11.76 2.02
N LEU A 156 -16.98 -10.53 1.64
CA LEU A 156 -17.61 -9.37 2.23
C LEU A 156 -19.09 -9.28 1.89
N TYR A 157 -19.46 -9.76 0.70
CA TYR A 157 -20.85 -9.65 0.27
C TYR A 157 -21.68 -10.85 0.63
N THR A 158 -21.09 -12.01 0.55
CA THR A 158 -21.88 -13.19 0.77
C THR A 158 -21.80 -13.74 2.14
N SER A 159 -20.86 -13.36 2.96
CA SER A 159 -20.67 -13.86 4.16
C SER A 159 -21.38 -13.72 4.68
N PRO A 160 -21.43 -14.04 5.61
CA PRO A 160 -20.84 -14.27 6.53
C PRO A 160 -20.19 -15.45 6.58
N SER A 161 -19.93 -16.00 6.07
CA SER A 161 -19.35 -17.26 6.29
C SER A 161 -18.22 -17.31 7.14
#